data_935edbddd11fbb775ad1c752abd1f426
#
_entry.id   935edbddd11fbb775ad1c752abd1f426
#
_cell.length_a   1.000
_cell.length_b   1.000
_cell.length_c   1.000
_cell.angle_alpha   90.00
_cell.angle_beta   90.00
_cell.angle_gamma   90.00
#
_symmetry.space_group_name_H-M   'P 1'
#
loop_
_entity.id
_entity.type
_entity.pdbx_description
1 polymer ?
#
loop_
_entity_poly.entity_id
_entity_poly.type
_entity_poly.pdbx_seq_one_letter_code
_entity_poly.pdbx_strand_id
1 'polypeptide(L)'
;MRSPLKKGLFGGEEFGVLHKDIDKALEAVMSTSGEVSSLVYAEHLLNLIEALNDQDLITFLQKLSTKYDIDPGALSKATVGYSKEKTQANLEKVTKASEPLWVELFRRLNTTQDGTVKLVRLRERIRVLVRDNPEIAFFNSSLLSLFKGWFNPSFLVLEKIDWSTPANILEKIIEYEAVHEINSWDDLRARLAPDDRRCFAFFHPLIPDEPLIFVEVALCTNTPESINEVIKIDREIVNYKDINTAVFYSISNCQDGL
;
A
#
# COMPACT_ATOMS: atom_id res chain seq x y z
N MET A 1 -19.32 -44.27 -10.52
CA MET A 1 -19.87 -43.28 -11.44
C MET A 1 -20.32 -42.06 -10.64
N ARG A 2 -19.54 -40.98 -10.63
CA ARG A 2 -19.94 -39.69 -10.07
C ARG A 2 -20.16 -38.73 -11.23
N SER A 3 -21.36 -38.18 -11.30
CA SER A 3 -21.82 -37.21 -12.31
C SER A 3 -21.04 -35.89 -12.19
N PRO A 4 -20.67 -35.20 -13.27
CA PRO A 4 -20.01 -33.91 -13.20
C PRO A 4 -21.05 -32.84 -12.84
N LEU A 5 -20.75 -32.09 -11.75
CA LEU A 5 -21.49 -30.91 -11.35
C LEU A 5 -21.48 -29.87 -12.48
N LYS A 6 -22.64 -29.48 -12.92
CA LYS A 6 -22.87 -28.39 -13.89
C LYS A 6 -22.29 -27.10 -13.28
N LYS A 7 -21.30 -26.49 -13.94
CA LYS A 7 -20.88 -25.11 -13.71
C LYS A 7 -22.06 -24.19 -14.03
N GLY A 8 -22.46 -23.41 -13.05
CA GLY A 8 -23.68 -22.64 -13.06
C GLY A 8 -23.67 -21.45 -14.02
N LEU A 9 -24.82 -21.24 -14.58
CA LEU A 9 -25.25 -20.13 -15.45
C LEU A 9 -25.56 -18.82 -14.69
N PHE A 10 -25.07 -18.62 -13.50
CA PHE A 10 -25.42 -17.44 -12.66
C PHE A 10 -24.36 -16.32 -12.66
N GLY A 11 -23.23 -16.47 -13.32
CA GLY A 11 -22.14 -15.48 -13.31
C GLY A 11 -22.41 -14.18 -14.10
N GLY A 12 -23.26 -14.20 -15.10
CA GLY A 12 -23.40 -13.07 -16.04
C GLY A 12 -24.29 -11.92 -15.54
N GLU A 13 -25.33 -12.22 -14.76
CA GLU A 13 -26.25 -11.19 -14.26
C GLU A 13 -25.69 -10.47 -13.02
N GLU A 14 -25.03 -11.17 -12.10
CA GLU A 14 -24.36 -10.57 -10.94
C GLU A 14 -23.21 -9.66 -11.38
N PHE A 15 -22.42 -10.06 -12.39
CA PHE A 15 -21.36 -9.24 -12.96
C PHE A 15 -21.87 -7.93 -13.56
N GLY A 16 -22.96 -7.97 -14.30
CA GLY A 16 -23.58 -6.79 -14.91
C GLY A 16 -24.13 -5.79 -13.88
N VAL A 17 -24.56 -6.26 -12.71
CA VAL A 17 -25.06 -5.43 -11.61
C VAL A 17 -23.88 -4.75 -10.92
N LEU A 18 -22.81 -5.47 -10.56
CA LEU A 18 -21.65 -4.93 -9.87
C LEU A 18 -20.99 -3.78 -10.66
N HIS A 19 -20.79 -3.94 -11.95
CA HIS A 19 -20.23 -2.90 -12.82
C HIS A 19 -21.11 -1.64 -12.90
N LYS A 20 -22.44 -1.80 -12.96
CA LYS A 20 -23.37 -0.67 -12.96
C LYS A 20 -23.35 0.08 -11.61
N ASP A 21 -23.20 -0.62 -10.51
CA ASP A 21 -23.14 -0.01 -9.18
C ASP A 21 -21.81 0.73 -8.98
N ILE A 22 -20.70 0.19 -9.48
CA ILE A 22 -19.39 0.89 -9.51
C ILE A 22 -19.49 2.18 -10.34
N ASP A 23 -20.11 2.15 -11.51
CA ASP A 23 -20.25 3.33 -12.36
C ASP A 23 -21.06 4.44 -11.69
N LYS A 24 -22.18 4.08 -11.07
CA LYS A 24 -23.01 5.03 -10.32
C LYS A 24 -22.27 5.62 -9.12
N ALA A 25 -21.58 4.76 -8.35
CA ALA A 25 -20.80 5.21 -7.20
C ALA A 25 -19.66 6.14 -7.64
N LEU A 26 -18.94 5.79 -8.70
CA LEU A 26 -17.87 6.60 -9.28
C LEU A 26 -18.39 7.97 -9.75
N GLU A 27 -19.49 8.01 -10.49
CA GLU A 27 -20.10 9.27 -10.91
C GLU A 27 -20.56 10.12 -9.71
N ALA A 28 -21.13 9.49 -8.69
CA ALA A 28 -21.52 10.17 -7.47
C ALA A 28 -20.34 10.77 -6.73
N VAL A 29 -19.24 10.01 -6.56
CA VAL A 29 -18.01 10.51 -5.94
C VAL A 29 -17.44 11.70 -6.71
N MET A 30 -17.39 11.61 -8.04
CA MET A 30 -16.75 12.65 -8.87
C MET A 30 -17.61 13.90 -9.03
N SER A 31 -18.95 13.79 -8.99
CA SER A 31 -19.88 14.91 -9.19
C SER A 31 -20.31 15.62 -7.91
N THR A 32 -20.21 14.95 -6.75
CA THR A 32 -20.73 15.49 -5.49
C THR A 32 -19.79 16.51 -4.87
N SER A 33 -20.32 17.69 -4.52
CA SER A 33 -19.58 18.76 -3.84
C SER A 33 -19.82 18.81 -2.32
N GLY A 34 -20.76 18.02 -1.78
CA GLY A 34 -21.07 17.95 -0.33
C GLY A 34 -20.16 16.97 0.39
N GLU A 35 -19.50 17.40 1.48
CA GLU A 35 -18.53 16.58 2.22
C GLU A 35 -19.08 15.25 2.71
N VAL A 36 -20.24 15.23 3.38
CA VAL A 36 -20.82 14.02 3.97
C VAL A 36 -21.28 13.02 2.91
N SER A 37 -22.00 13.50 1.88
CA SER A 37 -22.48 12.64 0.79
C SER A 37 -21.33 12.07 -0.03
N SER A 38 -20.28 12.86 -0.25
CA SER A 38 -19.06 12.43 -0.95
C SER A 38 -18.37 11.30 -0.20
N LEU A 39 -18.29 11.37 1.15
CA LEU A 39 -17.67 10.35 1.98
C LEU A 39 -18.40 9.00 1.89
N VAL A 40 -19.74 9.00 1.97
CA VAL A 40 -20.55 7.77 1.87
C VAL A 40 -20.37 7.10 0.51
N TYR A 41 -20.42 7.88 -0.58
CA TYR A 41 -20.19 7.32 -1.92
C TYR A 41 -18.76 6.83 -2.12
N ALA A 42 -17.76 7.53 -1.57
CA ALA A 42 -16.36 7.13 -1.63
C ALA A 42 -16.13 5.81 -0.89
N GLU A 43 -16.68 5.65 0.31
CA GLU A 43 -16.59 4.40 1.08
C GLU A 43 -17.27 3.24 0.34
N HIS A 44 -18.48 3.48 -0.19
CA HIS A 44 -19.17 2.47 -0.98
C HIS A 44 -18.37 2.05 -2.23
N LEU A 45 -17.85 3.02 -2.98
CA LEU A 45 -17.04 2.74 -4.16
C LEU A 45 -15.77 1.95 -3.80
N LEU A 46 -15.09 2.32 -2.72
CA LEU A 46 -13.87 1.66 -2.30
C LEU A 46 -14.13 0.20 -1.90
N ASN A 47 -15.24 -0.08 -1.23
CA ASN A 47 -15.67 -1.45 -0.90
C ASN A 47 -15.98 -2.26 -2.16
N LEU A 48 -16.63 -1.66 -3.16
CA LEU A 48 -16.89 -2.32 -4.45
C LEU A 48 -15.58 -2.63 -5.20
N ILE A 49 -14.61 -1.71 -5.21
CA ILE A 49 -13.30 -1.92 -5.85
C ILE A 49 -12.54 -3.06 -5.15
N GLU A 50 -12.57 -3.11 -3.83
CA GLU A 50 -11.93 -4.18 -3.04
C GLU A 50 -12.51 -5.58 -3.37
N ALA A 51 -13.80 -5.66 -3.65
CA ALA A 51 -14.50 -6.88 -4.00
C ALA A 51 -14.27 -7.35 -5.46
N LEU A 52 -13.67 -6.52 -6.32
CA LEU A 52 -13.38 -6.91 -7.71
C LEU A 52 -12.36 -8.03 -7.77
N ASN A 53 -12.54 -8.99 -8.68
CA ASN A 53 -11.47 -9.88 -9.10
C ASN A 53 -10.46 -9.12 -9.98
N ASP A 54 -9.34 -9.72 -10.33
CA ASP A 54 -8.25 -9.04 -11.03
C ASP A 54 -8.63 -8.61 -12.44
N GLN A 55 -9.40 -9.42 -13.18
CA GLN A 55 -9.86 -9.05 -14.52
C GLN A 55 -10.82 -7.86 -14.52
N ASP A 56 -11.73 -7.81 -13.55
CA ASP A 56 -12.66 -6.72 -13.40
C ASP A 56 -11.96 -5.45 -12.88
N LEU A 57 -10.94 -5.59 -12.05
CA LEU A 57 -10.10 -4.49 -11.62
C LEU A 57 -9.36 -3.87 -12.82
N ILE A 58 -8.75 -4.68 -13.69
CA ILE A 58 -8.12 -4.19 -14.91
C ILE A 58 -9.12 -3.42 -15.78
N THR A 59 -10.31 -3.98 -15.98
CA THR A 59 -11.39 -3.34 -16.76
C THR A 59 -11.81 -2.00 -16.14
N PHE A 60 -11.94 -1.95 -14.83
CA PHE A 60 -12.25 -0.71 -14.10
C PHE A 60 -11.15 0.35 -14.28
N LEU A 61 -9.88 -0.03 -14.14
CA LEU A 61 -8.74 0.88 -14.33
C LEU A 61 -8.64 1.39 -15.76
N GLN A 62 -8.83 0.54 -16.78
CA GLN A 62 -8.89 0.93 -18.19
C GLN A 62 -10.01 1.94 -18.44
N LYS A 63 -11.16 1.77 -17.79
CA LYS A 63 -12.26 2.73 -17.87
C LYS A 63 -11.91 4.05 -17.22
N LEU A 64 -11.24 4.04 -16.07
CA LEU A 64 -10.75 5.26 -15.42
C LEU A 64 -9.78 6.01 -16.32
N SER A 65 -8.82 5.32 -16.95
CA SER A 65 -7.85 5.94 -17.85
C SER A 65 -8.48 6.56 -19.10
N THR A 66 -9.67 6.10 -19.49
CA THR A 66 -10.37 6.65 -20.66
C THR A 66 -11.28 7.82 -20.29
N LYS A 67 -11.99 7.74 -19.16
CA LYS A 67 -13.05 8.71 -18.79
C LYS A 67 -12.54 9.83 -17.88
N TYR A 68 -11.52 9.56 -17.08
CA TYR A 68 -11.03 10.46 -16.02
C TYR A 68 -9.55 10.81 -16.17
N ASP A 69 -9.05 10.81 -17.40
CA ASP A 69 -7.68 11.23 -17.72
C ASP A 69 -7.55 12.76 -17.76
N ILE A 70 -6.36 13.22 -18.09
CA ILE A 70 -6.06 14.63 -18.37
C ILE A 70 -6.91 15.09 -19.56
N ASP A 71 -7.50 16.26 -19.45
CA ASP A 71 -8.09 16.96 -20.60
C ASP A 71 -6.98 17.64 -21.41
N PRO A 72 -6.64 17.12 -22.61
CA PRO A 72 -5.56 17.68 -23.44
C PRO A 72 -5.83 19.12 -23.87
N GLY A 73 -7.12 19.48 -24.05
CA GLY A 73 -7.51 20.83 -24.44
C GLY A 73 -7.31 21.85 -23.31
N ALA A 74 -7.71 21.48 -22.08
CA ALA A 74 -7.49 22.28 -20.89
C ALA A 74 -5.99 22.45 -20.60
N LEU A 75 -5.20 21.37 -20.70
CA LEU A 75 -3.76 21.41 -20.51
C LEU A 75 -3.07 22.29 -21.53
N SER A 76 -3.39 22.15 -22.82
CA SER A 76 -2.85 22.99 -23.89
C SER A 76 -3.16 24.47 -23.64
N LYS A 77 -4.41 24.80 -23.29
CA LYS A 77 -4.83 26.18 -22.98
C LYS A 77 -4.06 26.77 -21.79
N ALA A 78 -3.90 26.00 -20.72
CA ALA A 78 -3.16 26.41 -19.53
C ALA A 78 -1.67 26.67 -19.85
N THR A 79 -1.03 25.77 -20.61
CA THR A 79 0.37 25.87 -21.02
C THR A 79 0.62 27.11 -21.90
N VAL A 80 -0.25 27.37 -22.86
CA VAL A 80 -0.19 28.59 -23.69
C VAL A 80 -0.36 29.84 -22.85
N GLY A 81 -1.27 29.83 -21.87
CA GLY A 81 -1.47 30.94 -20.93
C GLY A 81 -0.21 31.24 -20.13
N TYR A 82 0.42 30.23 -19.55
CA TYR A 82 1.67 30.36 -18.80
C TYR A 82 2.83 30.82 -19.68
N SER A 83 2.91 30.35 -20.93
CA SER A 83 3.97 30.75 -21.86
C SER A 83 3.87 32.23 -22.25
N LYS A 84 2.65 32.76 -22.27
CA LYS A 84 2.42 34.20 -22.54
C LYS A 84 2.71 35.08 -21.33
N GLU A 85 2.30 34.62 -20.14
CA GLU A 85 2.45 35.38 -18.91
C GLU A 85 2.83 34.42 -17.77
N LYS A 86 4.11 34.48 -17.35
CA LYS A 86 4.69 33.59 -16.33
C LYS A 86 4.33 34.03 -14.92
N THR A 87 3.03 34.00 -14.60
CA THR A 87 2.51 34.29 -13.25
C THR A 87 2.30 33.02 -12.47
N GLN A 88 2.31 33.13 -11.12
CA GLN A 88 1.97 32.04 -10.21
C GLN A 88 0.58 31.45 -10.51
N ALA A 89 -0.40 32.31 -10.76
CA ALA A 89 -1.77 31.90 -11.08
C ALA A 89 -1.86 31.07 -12.38
N ASN A 90 -1.05 31.41 -13.40
CA ASN A 90 -1.01 30.62 -14.62
C ASN A 90 -0.24 29.31 -14.43
N LEU A 91 0.80 29.28 -13.59
CA LEU A 91 1.50 28.04 -13.22
C LEU A 91 0.56 27.07 -12.50
N GLU A 92 -0.23 27.55 -11.55
CA GLU A 92 -1.24 26.74 -10.84
C GLU A 92 -2.28 26.13 -11.80
N LYS A 93 -2.70 26.86 -12.82
CA LYS A 93 -3.59 26.31 -13.87
C LYS A 93 -2.93 25.18 -14.65
N VAL A 94 -1.64 25.29 -14.97
CA VAL A 94 -0.89 24.21 -15.65
C VAL A 94 -0.80 22.99 -14.73
N THR A 95 -0.38 23.18 -13.49
CA THR A 95 -0.27 22.10 -12.50
C THR A 95 -1.61 21.37 -12.34
N LYS A 96 -2.71 22.10 -12.18
CA LYS A 96 -4.04 21.53 -12.08
C LYS A 96 -4.48 20.79 -13.34
N ALA A 97 -4.19 21.34 -14.52
CA ALA A 97 -4.58 20.73 -15.79
C ALA A 97 -3.70 19.52 -16.19
N SER A 98 -2.51 19.39 -15.62
CA SER A 98 -1.59 18.26 -15.86
C SER A 98 -1.84 17.05 -14.98
N GLU A 99 -2.76 17.14 -14.03
CA GLU A 99 -3.09 16.03 -13.14
C GLU A 99 -4.33 15.27 -13.65
N PRO A 100 -4.25 13.95 -13.83
CA PRO A 100 -5.41 13.15 -14.19
C PRO A 100 -6.50 13.19 -13.11
N LEU A 101 -7.77 13.18 -13.51
CA LEU A 101 -8.90 13.24 -12.57
C LEU A 101 -8.97 12.02 -11.64
N TRP A 102 -8.42 10.84 -12.03
CA TRP A 102 -8.36 9.69 -11.13
C TRP A 102 -7.47 9.93 -9.90
N VAL A 103 -6.52 10.86 -9.94
CA VAL A 103 -5.70 11.21 -8.78
C VAL A 103 -6.57 11.86 -7.70
N GLU A 104 -7.49 12.74 -8.11
CA GLU A 104 -8.48 13.33 -7.21
C GLU A 104 -9.43 12.26 -6.66
N LEU A 105 -9.81 11.26 -7.46
CA LEU A 105 -10.58 10.11 -6.97
C LEU A 105 -9.84 9.42 -5.82
N PHE A 106 -8.57 9.07 -5.98
CA PHE A 106 -7.79 8.42 -4.94
C PHE A 106 -7.66 9.27 -3.66
N ARG A 107 -7.53 10.59 -3.79
CA ARG A 107 -7.57 11.49 -2.63
C ARG A 107 -8.90 11.40 -1.89
N ARG A 108 -10.02 11.40 -2.61
CA ARG A 108 -11.36 11.26 -2.00
C ARG A 108 -11.56 9.89 -1.35
N LEU A 109 -11.11 8.83 -1.99
CA LEU A 109 -11.14 7.49 -1.40
C LEU A 109 -10.30 7.40 -0.13
N ASN A 110 -9.17 8.11 -0.05
CA ASN A 110 -8.32 8.15 1.13
C ASN A 110 -8.97 8.81 2.36
N THR A 111 -10.02 9.62 2.18
CA THR A 111 -10.71 10.26 3.30
C THR A 111 -11.70 9.34 4.01
N THR A 112 -11.97 8.15 3.46
CA THR A 112 -12.89 7.17 4.04
C THR A 112 -12.25 6.42 5.21
N GLN A 113 -13.08 5.77 6.02
CA GLN A 113 -12.58 4.85 7.03
C GLN A 113 -11.77 3.73 6.35
N ASP A 114 -10.59 3.43 6.88
CA ASP A 114 -9.64 2.46 6.31
C ASP A 114 -9.20 2.74 4.86
N GLY A 115 -9.50 3.94 4.33
CA GLY A 115 -9.22 4.30 2.95
C GLY A 115 -7.74 4.16 2.59
N THR A 116 -6.85 4.59 3.47
CA THR A 116 -5.41 4.48 3.28
C THR A 116 -4.96 3.02 3.15
N VAL A 117 -5.40 2.13 4.06
CA VAL A 117 -5.07 0.69 4.03
C VAL A 117 -5.57 0.06 2.74
N LYS A 118 -6.83 0.34 2.36
CA LYS A 118 -7.43 -0.22 1.15
C LYS A 118 -6.73 0.25 -0.13
N LEU A 119 -6.28 1.51 -0.18
CA LEU A 119 -5.52 2.03 -1.31
C LEU A 119 -4.09 1.44 -1.37
N VAL A 120 -3.46 1.17 -0.23
CA VAL A 120 -2.18 0.45 -0.18
C VAL A 120 -2.36 -0.95 -0.78
N ARG A 121 -3.35 -1.73 -0.34
CA ARG A 121 -3.67 -3.05 -0.89
C ARG A 121 -4.04 -3.00 -2.38
N LEU A 122 -4.80 -1.99 -2.79
CA LEU A 122 -5.11 -1.77 -4.20
C LEU A 122 -3.84 -1.59 -5.03
N ARG A 123 -2.89 -0.78 -4.55
CA ARG A 123 -1.61 -0.58 -5.24
C ARG A 123 -0.80 -1.87 -5.34
N GLU A 124 -0.76 -2.68 -4.29
CA GLU A 124 -0.08 -3.99 -4.30
C GLU A 124 -0.65 -4.89 -5.39
N ARG A 125 -1.97 -4.98 -5.49
CA ARG A 125 -2.65 -5.72 -6.58
C ARG A 125 -2.29 -5.16 -7.95
N ILE A 126 -2.38 -3.84 -8.14
CA ILE A 126 -2.04 -3.18 -9.41
C ILE A 126 -0.58 -3.48 -9.78
N ARG A 127 0.35 -3.45 -8.85
CA ARG A 127 1.77 -3.71 -9.08
C ARG A 127 2.03 -5.12 -9.64
N VAL A 128 1.31 -6.11 -9.13
CA VAL A 128 1.37 -7.48 -9.68
C VAL A 128 0.80 -7.52 -11.08
N LEU A 129 -0.36 -6.91 -11.31
CA LEU A 129 -1.10 -6.93 -12.58
C LEU A 129 -0.40 -6.16 -13.71
N VAL A 130 0.39 -5.14 -13.39
CA VAL A 130 1.17 -4.35 -14.38
C VAL A 130 2.12 -5.20 -15.21
N ARG A 131 2.59 -6.34 -14.70
CA ARG A 131 3.51 -7.21 -15.43
C ARG A 131 2.91 -7.70 -16.76
N ASP A 132 1.62 -8.04 -16.73
CA ASP A 132 0.89 -8.54 -17.90
C ASP A 132 -0.01 -7.46 -18.54
N ASN A 133 -0.18 -6.31 -17.88
CA ASN A 133 -1.06 -5.21 -18.30
C ASN A 133 -0.34 -3.86 -18.14
N PRO A 134 0.66 -3.56 -18.99
CA PRO A 134 1.49 -2.34 -18.82
C PRO A 134 0.70 -1.04 -18.96
N GLU A 135 -0.48 -1.06 -19.59
CA GLU A 135 -1.36 0.10 -19.77
C GLU A 135 -1.94 0.63 -18.44
N ILE A 136 -1.97 -0.19 -17.36
CA ILE A 136 -2.41 0.27 -16.03
C ILE A 136 -1.26 0.78 -15.14
N ALA A 137 -0.03 0.85 -15.64
CA ALA A 137 1.15 1.26 -14.87
C ALA A 137 1.05 2.69 -14.30
N PHE A 138 0.30 3.55 -14.96
CA PHE A 138 0.06 4.93 -14.50
C PHE A 138 -0.58 4.99 -13.11
N PHE A 139 -1.49 4.07 -12.80
CA PHE A 139 -2.15 4.02 -11.50
C PHE A 139 -1.18 3.65 -10.37
N ASN A 140 -0.27 2.71 -10.62
CA ASN A 140 0.80 2.40 -9.67
C ASN A 140 1.67 3.63 -9.38
N SER A 141 2.08 4.35 -10.41
CA SER A 141 2.90 5.56 -10.29
C SER A 141 2.17 6.70 -9.57
N SER A 142 0.89 6.89 -9.87
CA SER A 142 0.05 7.92 -9.24
C SER A 142 -0.17 7.63 -7.75
N LEU A 143 -0.51 6.38 -7.40
CA LEU A 143 -0.66 5.97 -5.99
C LEU A 143 0.66 6.08 -5.24
N LEU A 144 1.79 5.66 -5.83
CA LEU A 144 3.11 5.83 -5.22
C LEU A 144 3.43 7.30 -4.94
N SER A 145 3.10 8.20 -5.87
CA SER A 145 3.31 9.64 -5.68
C SER A 145 2.47 10.19 -4.53
N LEU A 146 1.21 9.78 -4.41
CA LEU A 146 0.34 10.15 -3.30
C LEU A 146 0.88 9.60 -1.97
N PHE A 147 1.29 8.34 -1.93
CA PHE A 147 1.81 7.70 -0.72
C PHE A 147 3.10 8.36 -0.22
N LYS A 148 4.00 8.78 -1.11
CA LYS A 148 5.19 9.56 -0.73
C LYS A 148 4.84 10.87 -0.04
N GLY A 149 3.69 11.47 -0.37
CA GLY A 149 3.18 12.64 0.34
C GLY A 149 2.51 12.28 1.68
N TRP A 150 1.75 11.19 1.72
CA TRP A 150 1.02 10.77 2.92
C TRP A 150 1.92 10.11 3.97
N PHE A 151 2.88 9.29 3.55
CA PHE A 151 3.80 8.57 4.45
C PHE A 151 5.14 9.30 4.61
N ASN A 152 5.08 10.62 4.79
CA ASN A 152 6.29 11.38 5.09
C ASN A 152 6.93 10.84 6.39
N PRO A 153 8.26 10.61 6.44
CA PRO A 153 8.95 10.11 7.63
C PRO A 153 8.65 10.88 8.92
N SER A 154 8.29 12.17 8.82
CA SER A 154 7.93 13.00 9.97
C SER A 154 6.61 12.60 10.66
N PHE A 155 5.78 11.79 10.01
CA PHE A 155 4.51 11.30 10.56
C PHE A 155 4.58 9.84 11.00
N LEU A 156 5.71 9.16 10.79
CA LEU A 156 5.86 7.77 11.19
C LEU A 156 6.18 7.66 12.67
N VAL A 157 5.61 6.64 13.30
CA VAL A 157 5.86 6.27 14.69
C VAL A 157 6.73 5.03 14.71
N LEU A 158 7.84 5.09 15.44
CA LEU A 158 8.71 3.94 15.65
C LEU A 158 8.21 3.17 16.87
N GLU A 159 7.84 1.90 16.67
CA GLU A 159 7.42 1.02 17.74
C GLU A 159 8.35 -0.17 17.89
N LYS A 160 8.51 -0.65 19.12
CA LYS A 160 9.23 -1.89 19.40
C LYS A 160 8.32 -3.06 19.09
N ILE A 161 8.84 -4.00 18.32
CA ILE A 161 8.20 -5.29 18.06
C ILE A 161 8.80 -6.33 19.00
N ASP A 162 7.97 -6.97 19.78
CA ASP A 162 8.38 -8.06 20.68
C ASP A 162 7.30 -9.14 20.77
N TRP A 163 7.51 -10.13 21.62
CA TRP A 163 6.59 -11.26 21.73
C TRP A 163 5.20 -10.93 22.31
N SER A 164 5.01 -9.70 22.83
CA SER A 164 3.71 -9.19 23.26
C SER A 164 2.98 -8.38 22.18
N THR A 165 3.62 -8.15 21.04
CA THR A 165 3.01 -7.49 19.88
C THR A 165 1.83 -8.31 19.36
N PRO A 166 0.71 -7.68 18.93
CA PRO A 166 -0.44 -8.38 18.39
C PRO A 166 -0.07 -9.35 17.26
N ALA A 167 -0.70 -10.54 17.26
CA ALA A 167 -0.37 -11.62 16.32
C ALA A 167 -0.53 -11.24 14.85
N ASN A 168 -1.52 -10.39 14.52
CA ASN A 168 -1.73 -9.88 13.16
C ASN A 168 -0.54 -9.03 12.65
N ILE A 169 0.20 -8.35 13.53
CA ILE A 169 1.43 -7.63 13.19
C ILE A 169 2.59 -8.63 13.06
N LEU A 170 2.68 -9.58 13.99
CA LEU A 170 3.74 -10.61 13.94
C LEU A 170 3.66 -11.48 12.67
N GLU A 171 2.46 -11.82 12.21
CA GLU A 171 2.25 -12.52 10.93
C GLU A 171 2.79 -11.72 9.75
N LYS A 172 2.59 -10.40 9.76
CA LYS A 172 3.12 -9.51 8.72
C LYS A 172 4.65 -9.39 8.76
N ILE A 173 5.26 -9.39 9.95
CA ILE A 173 6.72 -9.45 10.05
C ILE A 173 7.26 -10.73 9.39
N ILE A 174 6.59 -11.88 9.59
CA ILE A 174 6.97 -13.14 8.91
C ILE A 174 6.83 -13.00 7.39
N GLU A 175 5.69 -12.44 6.93
CA GLU A 175 5.37 -12.32 5.50
C GLU A 175 6.31 -11.35 4.76
N TYR A 176 6.67 -10.23 5.41
CA TYR A 176 7.44 -9.16 4.80
C TYR A 176 8.95 -9.30 4.98
N GLU A 177 9.43 -10.30 5.73
CA GLU A 177 10.88 -10.51 5.87
C GLU A 177 11.50 -10.96 4.54
N ALA A 178 12.23 -10.02 3.92
CA ALA A 178 12.76 -10.18 2.58
C ALA A 178 14.25 -10.57 2.53
N VAL A 179 14.97 -10.46 3.66
CA VAL A 179 16.42 -10.66 3.72
C VAL A 179 16.77 -12.05 4.24
N HIS A 180 16.12 -12.43 5.34
CA HIS A 180 16.36 -13.72 6.02
C HIS A 180 15.04 -14.36 6.40
N GLU A 181 14.48 -15.16 5.50
CA GLU A 181 13.16 -15.79 5.63
C GLU A 181 12.92 -16.36 7.02
N ILE A 182 11.73 -16.06 7.56
CA ILE A 182 11.24 -16.58 8.83
C ILE A 182 10.33 -17.77 8.55
N ASN A 183 10.79 -19.00 8.90
CA ASN A 183 10.13 -20.22 8.49
C ASN A 183 9.10 -20.75 9.51
N SER A 184 9.09 -20.20 10.73
CA SER A 184 8.21 -20.66 11.80
C SER A 184 8.04 -19.60 12.90
N TRP A 185 7.02 -19.81 13.74
CA TRP A 185 6.84 -19.01 14.95
C TRP A 185 8.00 -19.15 15.96
N ASP A 186 8.66 -20.30 16.01
CA ASP A 186 9.85 -20.50 16.86
C ASP A 186 11.04 -19.69 16.34
N ASP A 187 11.21 -19.59 15.02
CA ASP A 187 12.22 -18.74 14.40
C ASP A 187 11.94 -17.24 14.70
N LEU A 188 10.72 -16.78 14.48
CA LEU A 188 10.34 -15.43 14.86
C LEU A 188 10.58 -15.17 16.35
N ARG A 189 10.20 -16.11 17.21
CA ARG A 189 10.40 -15.98 18.66
C ARG A 189 11.87 -15.84 19.03
N ALA A 190 12.75 -16.60 18.38
CA ALA A 190 14.19 -16.50 18.61
C ALA A 190 14.79 -15.14 18.19
N ARG A 191 14.10 -14.41 17.31
CA ARG A 191 14.49 -13.05 16.87
C ARG A 191 13.89 -11.92 17.71
N LEU A 192 12.81 -12.17 18.45
CA LEU A 192 12.09 -11.14 19.20
C LEU A 192 12.20 -11.28 20.72
N ALA A 193 12.15 -12.51 21.26
CA ALA A 193 12.01 -12.75 22.68
C ALA A 193 13.32 -12.60 23.50
N PRO A 194 14.51 -13.01 22.99
CA PRO A 194 15.75 -12.92 23.77
C PRO A 194 16.19 -11.48 24.05
N ASP A 195 16.80 -11.26 25.23
CA ASP A 195 17.27 -9.94 25.68
C ASP A 195 18.38 -9.34 24.79
N ASP A 196 19.05 -10.14 23.98
CA ASP A 196 20.04 -9.69 23.02
C ASP A 196 19.47 -9.48 21.60
N ARG A 197 18.15 -9.41 21.48
CA ARG A 197 17.45 -9.13 20.21
C ARG A 197 16.57 -7.91 20.33
N ARG A 198 16.50 -7.15 19.24
CA ARG A 198 15.60 -6.01 19.09
C ARG A 198 14.99 -6.05 17.70
N CYS A 199 13.69 -5.78 17.65
CA CYS A 199 13.01 -5.46 16.40
C CYS A 199 12.24 -4.17 16.59
N PHE A 200 12.28 -3.31 15.60
CA PHE A 200 11.51 -2.06 15.56
C PHE A 200 10.84 -1.93 14.22
N ALA A 201 9.64 -1.39 14.19
CA ALA A 201 8.93 -1.09 12.97
C ALA A 201 8.40 0.33 12.96
N PHE A 202 8.37 0.95 11.78
CA PHE A 202 7.72 2.21 11.55
C PHE A 202 6.27 1.97 11.11
N PHE A 203 5.36 2.65 11.78
CA PHE A 203 3.92 2.66 11.50
C PHE A 203 3.45 4.07 11.16
N HIS A 204 2.38 4.15 10.39
CA HIS A 204 1.68 5.41 10.17
C HIS A 204 0.40 5.43 11.02
N PRO A 205 0.02 6.54 11.69
CA PRO A 205 -1.17 6.60 12.55
C PRO A 205 -2.49 6.21 11.87
N LEU A 206 -2.60 6.40 10.56
CA LEU A 206 -3.79 5.99 9.79
C LEU A 206 -3.82 4.49 9.44
N ILE A 207 -2.71 3.77 9.65
CA ILE A 207 -2.58 2.34 9.38
C ILE A 207 -1.79 1.66 10.52
N PRO A 208 -2.30 1.70 11.75
CA PRO A 208 -1.53 1.30 12.94
C PRO A 208 -1.15 -0.17 12.98
N ASP A 209 -1.89 -1.03 12.25
CA ASP A 209 -1.64 -2.47 12.20
C ASP A 209 -0.80 -2.89 10.97
N GLU A 210 -0.27 -1.91 10.20
CA GLU A 210 0.50 -2.16 8.99
C GLU A 210 1.91 -1.62 9.15
N PRO A 211 2.93 -2.47 9.38
CA PRO A 211 4.31 -2.03 9.39
C PRO A 211 4.72 -1.57 7.99
N LEU A 212 5.39 -0.42 7.89
CA LEU A 212 5.90 0.10 6.62
C LEU A 212 7.34 -0.32 6.36
N ILE A 213 8.15 -0.28 7.40
CA ILE A 213 9.55 -0.71 7.41
C ILE A 213 9.80 -1.35 8.76
N PHE A 214 10.52 -2.45 8.82
CA PHE A 214 11.03 -2.95 10.08
C PHE A 214 12.52 -3.29 10.02
N VAL A 215 13.14 -3.31 11.18
CA VAL A 215 14.56 -3.57 11.35
C VAL A 215 14.77 -4.57 12.47
N GLU A 216 15.57 -5.58 12.21
CA GLU A 216 16.02 -6.57 13.19
C GLU A 216 17.46 -6.31 13.60
N VAL A 217 17.72 -6.29 14.90
CA VAL A 217 19.01 -5.97 15.48
C VAL A 217 19.45 -7.04 16.46
N ALA A 218 20.66 -7.53 16.28
CA ALA A 218 21.33 -8.41 17.24
C ALA A 218 22.33 -7.61 18.08
N LEU A 219 22.31 -7.82 19.38
CA LEU A 219 23.27 -7.26 20.32
C LEU A 219 24.34 -8.34 20.60
N CYS A 220 25.59 -8.04 20.28
CA CYS A 220 26.67 -9.01 20.25
C CYS A 220 27.87 -8.51 21.10
N THR A 221 28.75 -9.45 21.48
CA THR A 221 30.05 -9.12 22.09
C THR A 221 31.09 -8.69 21.08
N ASN A 222 30.96 -9.16 19.84
CA ASN A 222 31.86 -8.84 18.72
C ASN A 222 31.04 -8.80 17.42
N THR A 223 31.63 -8.30 16.36
CA THR A 223 31.03 -8.40 15.03
C THR A 223 30.99 -9.85 14.58
N PRO A 224 29.82 -10.44 14.29
CA PRO A 224 29.72 -11.82 13.83
C PRO A 224 30.40 -12.01 12.47
N GLU A 225 30.98 -13.18 12.24
CA GLU A 225 31.62 -13.53 10.97
C GLU A 225 30.61 -14.00 9.92
N SER A 226 29.44 -14.51 10.39
CA SER A 226 28.37 -14.98 9.52
C SER A 226 27.01 -14.66 10.08
N ILE A 227 26.02 -14.57 9.18
CA ILE A 227 24.61 -14.36 9.55
C ILE A 227 24.06 -15.55 10.36
N ASN A 228 24.55 -16.76 10.14
CA ASN A 228 24.13 -17.94 10.87
C ASN A 228 24.39 -17.83 12.39
N GLU A 229 25.43 -17.12 12.82
CA GLU A 229 25.69 -16.85 14.24
C GLU A 229 24.60 -15.97 14.87
N VAL A 230 23.94 -15.16 14.05
CA VAL A 230 22.92 -14.21 14.47
C VAL A 230 21.53 -14.84 14.51
N ILE A 231 21.14 -15.59 13.47
CA ILE A 231 19.76 -16.08 13.30
C ILE A 231 19.53 -17.49 13.84
N LYS A 232 20.59 -18.24 14.23
CA LYS A 232 20.46 -19.60 14.74
C LYS A 232 19.59 -19.65 16.00
N ILE A 233 18.61 -20.57 16.04
CA ILE A 233 17.64 -20.68 17.13
C ILE A 233 18.30 -21.14 18.44
N ASP A 234 19.21 -22.09 18.37
CA ASP A 234 19.87 -22.75 19.51
C ASP A 234 21.20 -22.08 19.93
N ARG A 235 21.39 -20.82 19.61
CA ARG A 235 22.55 -20.03 20.02
C ARG A 235 22.54 -19.66 21.50
N GLU A 236 23.69 -19.34 22.05
CA GLU A 236 23.79 -18.74 23.38
C GLU A 236 23.28 -17.28 23.36
N ILE A 237 22.50 -16.92 24.38
CA ILE A 237 22.01 -15.53 24.57
C ILE A 237 23.14 -14.74 25.24
N VAL A 238 23.50 -13.61 24.65
CA VAL A 238 24.57 -12.75 25.16
C VAL A 238 24.11 -12.03 26.42
N ASN A 239 24.93 -12.06 27.46
CA ASN A 239 24.65 -11.28 28.67
C ASN A 239 24.73 -9.77 28.36
N TYR A 240 23.75 -9.00 28.83
CA TYR A 240 23.67 -7.57 28.58
C TYR A 240 24.94 -6.79 28.97
N LYS A 241 25.66 -7.23 30.00
CA LYS A 241 26.90 -6.58 30.46
C LYS A 241 28.09 -6.74 29.51
N ASP A 242 28.01 -7.74 28.64
CA ASP A 242 29.10 -8.09 27.73
C ASP A 242 28.86 -7.54 26.31
N ILE A 243 27.68 -6.92 26.08
CA ILE A 243 27.30 -6.35 24.80
C ILE A 243 28.12 -5.08 24.51
N ASN A 244 28.77 -5.05 23.35
CA ASN A 244 29.50 -3.89 22.85
C ASN A 244 29.19 -3.56 21.39
N THR A 245 28.46 -4.41 20.68
CA THR A 245 28.19 -4.32 19.26
C THR A 245 26.71 -4.51 18.97
N ALA A 246 26.15 -3.66 18.12
CA ALA A 246 24.80 -3.79 17.57
C ALA A 246 24.89 -4.09 16.07
N VAL A 247 24.32 -5.18 15.65
CA VAL A 247 24.31 -5.67 14.27
C VAL A 247 22.90 -5.53 13.70
N PHE A 248 22.73 -4.63 12.74
CA PHE A 248 21.49 -4.48 11.99
C PHE A 248 21.52 -5.52 10.86
N TYR A 249 20.89 -6.66 11.05
CA TYR A 249 21.06 -7.80 10.13
C TYR A 249 19.90 -7.95 9.14
N SER A 250 18.75 -7.34 9.41
CA SER A 250 17.65 -7.23 8.44
C SER A 250 17.03 -5.85 8.49
N ILE A 251 16.78 -5.27 7.31
CA ILE A 251 15.95 -4.09 7.11
C ILE A 251 15.01 -4.41 5.97
N SER A 252 13.73 -4.60 6.29
CA SER A 252 12.71 -5.00 5.32
C SER A 252 11.72 -3.86 5.08
N ASN A 253 11.54 -3.53 3.81
CA ASN A 253 10.49 -2.62 3.38
C ASN A 253 9.22 -3.43 3.11
N CYS A 254 8.18 -3.21 3.89
CA CYS A 254 6.90 -3.90 3.77
C CYS A 254 6.06 -3.42 2.58
N GLN A 255 6.39 -2.23 2.03
CA GLN A 255 5.64 -1.59 0.96
C GLN A 255 6.61 -1.25 -0.18
N ASP A 256 6.71 -2.11 -1.18
CA ASP A 256 7.61 -1.92 -2.31
C ASP A 256 7.48 -0.54 -2.97
N GLY A 257 8.58 0.18 -3.01
CA GLY A 257 8.73 1.48 -3.66
C GLY A 257 8.33 2.68 -2.80
N LEU A 258 8.01 2.47 -1.51
CA LEU A 258 7.87 3.56 -0.54
C LEU A 258 9.20 3.93 0.11
#